data_c8bfe8fa0ded0561839a30bed82c659d
#
_entry.id   c8bfe8fa0ded0561839a30bed82c659d
#
_cell.length_a   1.000
_cell.length_b   1.000
_cell.length_c   1.000
_cell.angle_alpha   90.00
_cell.angle_beta   90.00
_cell.angle_gamma   90.00
#
_symmetry.space_group_name_H-M   'P 1'
#
loop_
_entity.id
_entity.type
_entity.pdbx_description
1 polymer ?
#
loop_
_entity_poly.entity_id
_entity_poly.type
_entity_poly.pdbx_seq_one_letter_code
_entity_poly.pdbx_strand_id
1 'polypeptide(L)'
;MRAWVIRATGGLDQIELTDVPSPAATLGPRDVRVGIRAAALNHLDLFVVQGLPLEYRFPHIPGADGAGVVEAVGRDVATLRPGDRVMLNPGIADYSCEYCRAGAHSLCRNYRMLGEHLPGTLTESVVVPEQNIAVIPTLVPPLGWAEAAAFSLVTLTAWRMLVTRAQVRVGETVLIWGIGGGVSLAALRIAKLRGANLIVTSSSDAKLQAAKRLGADVTLNHGTQKISQEVRALTNKRGADVVVDSVGEATWDESLRALGRGGRLVSCGGTTGPKVGFDLRRLFWYQWSILGSTMGNDAEYREIVRRLGAGELRPIVDRVFPFADARAAFERLARGEQLGKVVIQVAD
;
A
#
# COMPACT_ATOMS: atom_id res chain seq x y z
N MET A 1 12.18 -1.40 24.95
CA MET A 1 10.90 -0.98 24.37
C MET A 1 10.12 -2.21 23.93
N ARG A 2 8.79 -2.14 23.94
CA ARG A 2 7.94 -3.24 23.47
C ARG A 2 7.85 -3.25 21.95
N ALA A 3 7.88 -4.45 21.38
CA ALA A 3 7.65 -4.66 19.95
C ALA A 3 6.95 -6.00 19.70
N TRP A 4 6.15 -6.06 18.66
CA TRP A 4 5.76 -7.32 18.05
C TRP A 4 6.90 -7.80 17.16
N VAL A 5 7.30 -9.04 17.36
CA VAL A 5 8.40 -9.64 16.60
C VAL A 5 7.97 -10.94 15.95
N ILE A 6 8.60 -11.26 14.84
CA ILE A 6 8.54 -12.57 14.19
C ILE A 6 9.80 -13.32 14.65
N ARG A 7 9.63 -14.52 15.22
CA ARG A 7 10.76 -15.37 15.68
C ARG A 7 11.30 -16.27 14.58
N ALA A 8 10.43 -16.70 13.69
CA ALA A 8 10.74 -17.52 12.53
C ALA A 8 9.65 -17.32 11.48
N THR A 9 9.94 -17.63 10.22
CA THR A 9 8.90 -17.68 9.18
C THR A 9 7.99 -18.90 9.34
N GLY A 10 6.72 -18.77 8.93
CA GLY A 10 5.74 -19.87 9.00
C GLY A 10 4.32 -19.35 9.10
N GLY A 11 3.79 -19.22 10.28
CA GLY A 11 2.42 -18.79 10.53
C GLY A 11 2.31 -17.68 11.55
N LEU A 12 1.08 -17.24 11.84
CA LEU A 12 0.81 -16.19 12.82
C LEU A 12 1.11 -16.61 14.27
N ASP A 13 1.37 -17.89 14.53
CA ASP A 13 1.90 -18.39 15.79
C ASP A 13 3.33 -17.92 16.09
N GLN A 14 4.07 -17.53 15.04
CA GLN A 14 5.47 -17.05 15.14
C GLN A 14 5.58 -15.57 15.53
N ILE A 15 4.47 -14.83 15.62
CA ILE A 15 4.48 -13.45 16.09
C ILE A 15 4.22 -13.37 17.60
N GLU A 16 4.97 -12.55 18.30
CA GLU A 16 4.77 -12.31 19.74
C GLU A 16 5.10 -10.88 20.14
N LEU A 17 4.48 -10.43 21.22
CA LEU A 17 4.82 -9.16 21.88
C LEU A 17 5.93 -9.42 22.90
N THR A 18 7.03 -8.71 22.77
CA THR A 18 8.20 -8.88 23.66
C THR A 18 8.97 -7.58 23.84
N ASP A 19 9.87 -7.56 24.80
CA ASP A 19 10.82 -6.46 24.97
C ASP A 19 12.02 -6.65 24.04
N VAL A 20 12.37 -5.57 23.34
CA VAL A 20 13.55 -5.49 22.46
C VAL A 20 14.40 -4.27 22.85
N PRO A 21 15.70 -4.25 22.51
CA PRO A 21 16.53 -3.06 22.70
C PRO A 21 15.89 -1.84 22.02
N SER A 22 15.92 -0.69 22.69
CA SER A 22 15.52 0.57 22.06
C SER A 22 16.50 0.93 20.94
N PRO A 23 16.05 1.68 19.91
CA PRO A 23 16.96 2.22 18.89
C PRO A 23 18.13 2.97 19.54
N ALA A 24 19.29 2.96 18.88
CA ALA A 24 20.50 3.60 19.40
C ALA A 24 20.24 5.04 19.86
N ALA A 25 20.83 5.41 21.00
CA ALA A 25 20.71 6.77 21.53
C ALA A 25 21.31 7.81 20.57
N THR A 26 22.44 7.46 19.91
CA THR A 26 23.09 8.31 18.91
C THR A 26 22.47 8.09 17.54
N LEU A 27 21.90 9.14 16.97
CA LEU A 27 21.34 9.16 15.63
C LEU A 27 22.40 9.48 14.58
N GLY A 28 22.28 8.88 13.41
CA GLY A 28 23.00 9.34 12.23
C GLY A 28 22.67 10.82 11.91
N PRO A 29 23.50 11.50 11.13
CA PRO A 29 23.35 12.95 10.92
C PRO A 29 21.96 13.35 10.38
N ARG A 30 21.36 12.54 9.54
CA ARG A 30 20.04 12.79 8.92
C ARG A 30 18.95 11.82 9.39
N ASP A 31 19.16 11.11 10.47
CA ASP A 31 18.19 10.20 11.04
C ASP A 31 17.23 10.92 11.97
N VAL A 32 16.03 10.40 12.04
CA VAL A 32 14.95 10.90 12.91
C VAL A 32 14.39 9.72 13.69
N ARG A 33 14.28 9.88 15.00
CA ARG A 33 13.58 8.94 15.86
C ARG A 33 12.14 9.37 15.99
N VAL A 34 11.24 8.43 15.72
CA VAL A 34 9.78 8.63 15.77
C VAL A 34 9.18 7.67 16.79
N GLY A 35 8.53 8.21 17.80
CA GLY A 35 7.67 7.46 18.71
C GLY A 35 6.36 7.13 18.00
N ILE A 36 6.11 5.84 17.77
CA ILE A 36 4.95 5.38 17.00
C ILE A 36 3.68 5.49 17.84
N ARG A 37 2.66 6.09 17.25
CA ARG A 37 1.30 6.19 17.81
C ARG A 37 0.37 5.16 17.19
N ALA A 38 0.49 4.95 15.89
CA ALA A 38 -0.25 3.92 15.17
C ALA A 38 0.60 3.29 14.07
N ALA A 39 0.40 2.01 13.84
CA ALA A 39 0.93 1.25 12.71
C ALA A 39 -0.22 0.64 11.90
N ALA A 40 -0.07 0.46 10.60
CA ALA A 40 -1.15 -0.10 9.77
C ALA A 40 -0.66 -1.28 8.93
N LEU A 41 -1.38 -2.39 9.02
CA LEU A 41 -1.02 -3.64 8.36
C LEU A 41 -1.27 -3.60 6.85
N ASN A 42 -0.43 -4.32 6.13
CA ASN A 42 -0.49 -4.60 4.69
C ASN A 42 -0.40 -6.11 4.44
N HIS A 43 -0.80 -6.58 3.26
CA HIS A 43 -0.54 -7.98 2.88
C HIS A 43 0.95 -8.32 2.88
N LEU A 44 1.82 -7.32 2.71
CA LEU A 44 3.27 -7.47 2.87
C LEU A 44 3.62 -8.06 4.24
N ASP A 45 2.99 -7.59 5.31
CA ASP A 45 3.27 -8.07 6.67
C ASP A 45 2.90 -9.55 6.83
N LEU A 46 1.83 -10.03 6.16
CA LEU A 46 1.50 -11.45 6.11
C LEU A 46 2.54 -12.25 5.32
N PHE A 47 3.02 -11.72 4.21
CA PHE A 47 4.07 -12.38 3.41
C PHE A 47 5.39 -12.47 4.16
N VAL A 48 5.75 -11.44 4.93
CA VAL A 48 6.95 -11.45 5.78
C VAL A 48 6.83 -12.54 6.85
N VAL A 49 5.68 -12.67 7.49
CA VAL A 49 5.43 -13.74 8.47
C VAL A 49 5.50 -15.12 7.83
N GLN A 50 4.94 -15.30 6.63
CA GLN A 50 4.97 -16.57 5.90
C GLN A 50 6.36 -16.91 5.38
N GLY A 51 7.19 -15.92 5.09
CA GLY A 51 8.54 -16.04 4.55
C GLY A 51 8.61 -15.69 3.06
N LEU A 52 9.10 -14.50 2.77
CA LEU A 52 9.55 -14.11 1.44
C LEU A 52 10.94 -14.74 1.15
N PRO A 53 11.37 -14.83 -0.12
CA PRO A 53 12.70 -15.33 -0.47
C PRO A 53 13.80 -14.29 -0.14
N LEU A 54 13.87 -13.91 1.13
CA LEU A 54 14.80 -12.94 1.71
C LEU A 54 15.49 -13.56 2.92
N GLU A 55 16.71 -13.11 3.21
CA GLU A 55 17.41 -13.47 4.44
C GLU A 55 16.92 -12.57 5.58
N TYR A 56 16.22 -13.16 6.55
CA TYR A 56 15.78 -12.48 7.75
C TYR A 56 16.77 -12.67 8.92
N ARG A 57 16.95 -11.59 9.68
CA ARG A 57 17.58 -11.67 11.01
C ARG A 57 16.47 -11.68 12.05
N PHE A 58 16.35 -12.79 12.76
CA PHE A 58 15.37 -12.93 13.84
C PHE A 58 15.94 -12.53 15.20
N PRO A 59 15.14 -11.98 16.13
CA PRO A 59 13.73 -11.60 15.94
C PRO A 59 13.60 -10.41 15.00
N HIS A 60 12.59 -10.42 14.10
CA HIS A 60 12.33 -9.37 13.14
C HIS A 60 11.05 -8.61 13.51
N ILE A 61 11.08 -7.27 13.46
CA ILE A 61 9.93 -6.41 13.74
C ILE A 61 9.18 -6.13 12.43
N PRO A 62 7.93 -6.59 12.25
CA PRO A 62 7.12 -6.30 11.06
C PRO A 62 6.49 -4.91 11.13
N GLY A 63 5.69 -4.56 10.10
CA GLY A 63 4.97 -3.30 9.99
C GLY A 63 5.67 -2.30 9.06
N ALA A 64 5.07 -2.02 7.91
CA ALA A 64 5.62 -1.07 6.95
C ALA A 64 5.11 0.35 7.20
N ASP A 65 3.82 0.51 7.45
CA ASP A 65 3.16 1.81 7.64
C ASP A 65 3.14 2.24 9.11
N GLY A 66 3.44 3.51 9.38
CA GLY A 66 3.36 4.07 10.73
C GLY A 66 3.17 5.58 10.73
N ALA A 67 2.61 6.07 11.83
CA ALA A 67 2.51 7.48 12.15
C ALA A 67 2.81 7.70 13.63
N GLY A 68 3.38 8.85 13.97
CA GLY A 68 3.77 9.14 15.33
C GLY A 68 4.31 10.56 15.54
N VAL A 69 5.09 10.72 16.58
CA VAL A 69 5.68 11.99 16.98
C VAL A 69 7.19 11.89 16.88
N VAL A 70 7.82 12.90 16.32
CA VAL A 70 9.28 13.03 16.33
C VAL A 70 9.79 13.16 17.77
N GLU A 71 10.65 12.27 18.21
CA GLU A 71 11.26 12.28 19.55
C GLU A 71 12.64 12.94 19.56
N ALA A 72 13.44 12.67 18.52
CA ALA A 72 14.78 13.21 18.38
C ALA A 72 15.17 13.28 16.90
N VAL A 73 16.08 14.20 16.57
CA VAL A 73 16.58 14.41 15.21
C VAL A 73 18.12 14.40 15.20
N GLY A 74 18.69 13.92 14.10
CA GLY A 74 20.13 14.01 13.86
C GLY A 74 20.56 15.47 13.59
N ARG A 75 21.86 15.74 13.75
CA ARG A 75 22.41 17.09 13.70
C ARG A 75 22.21 17.85 12.40
N ASP A 76 22.03 17.13 11.27
CA ASP A 76 21.89 17.71 9.92
C ASP A 76 20.41 17.70 9.44
N VAL A 77 19.46 17.30 10.30
CA VAL A 77 18.02 17.38 10.02
C VAL A 77 17.57 18.83 10.15
N ALA A 78 17.02 19.39 9.06
CA ALA A 78 16.65 20.80 8.99
C ALA A 78 15.13 21.06 8.97
N THR A 79 14.34 20.07 8.55
CA THR A 79 12.90 20.26 8.28
C THR A 79 11.98 19.73 9.35
N LEU A 80 12.51 18.97 10.31
CA LEU A 80 11.76 18.33 11.40
C LEU A 80 12.33 18.69 12.76
N ARG A 81 11.47 18.68 13.78
CA ARG A 81 11.84 18.94 15.17
C ARG A 81 11.04 18.02 16.12
N PRO A 82 11.57 17.75 17.33
CA PRO A 82 10.81 17.03 18.36
C PRO A 82 9.43 17.66 18.59
N GLY A 83 8.41 16.79 18.68
CA GLY A 83 7.01 17.18 18.80
C GLY A 83 6.23 17.22 17.49
N ASP A 84 6.88 17.21 16.34
CA ASP A 84 6.17 17.19 15.05
C ASP A 84 5.39 15.87 14.87
N ARG A 85 4.15 16.00 14.41
CA ARG A 85 3.28 14.86 14.07
C ARG A 85 3.58 14.42 12.65
N VAL A 86 3.96 13.16 12.49
CA VAL A 86 4.50 12.67 11.22
C VAL A 86 3.90 11.32 10.80
N MET A 87 3.96 11.04 9.50
CA MET A 87 3.69 9.73 8.88
C MET A 87 4.90 9.31 8.06
N LEU A 88 5.11 7.99 7.94
CA LEU A 88 6.30 7.40 7.38
C LEU A 88 6.07 6.92 5.95
N ASN A 89 7.01 7.19 5.05
CA ASN A 89 7.16 6.49 3.78
C ASN A 89 8.05 5.25 4.04
N PRO A 90 7.51 4.03 3.95
CA PRO A 90 8.27 2.84 4.32
C PRO A 90 9.38 2.47 3.34
N GLY A 91 9.40 3.03 2.14
CA GLY A 91 10.38 2.72 1.12
C GLY A 91 11.64 3.57 1.24
N ILE A 92 12.78 2.94 1.53
CA ILE A 92 14.07 3.59 1.78
C ILE A 92 15.02 3.31 0.62
N ALA A 93 15.46 4.37 -0.07
CA ALA A 93 16.47 4.34 -1.13
C ALA A 93 17.84 4.78 -0.58
N ASP A 94 18.92 4.50 -1.31
CA ASP A 94 20.28 4.92 -0.93
C ASP A 94 20.66 6.33 -1.46
N TYR A 95 19.84 6.89 -2.33
CA TYR A 95 20.03 8.20 -2.98
C TYR A 95 21.35 8.36 -3.76
N SER A 96 22.10 7.28 -4.02
CA SER A 96 23.43 7.31 -4.63
C SER A 96 23.51 6.68 -6.02
N CYS A 97 22.65 5.68 -6.31
CA CYS A 97 22.71 4.96 -7.58
C CYS A 97 22.13 5.76 -8.75
N GLU A 98 22.29 5.27 -9.97
CA GLU A 98 21.78 5.90 -11.20
C GLU A 98 20.26 6.11 -11.18
N TYR A 99 19.50 5.17 -10.62
CA TYR A 99 18.03 5.29 -10.50
C TYR A 99 17.64 6.39 -9.53
N CYS A 100 18.34 6.51 -8.40
CA CYS A 100 18.09 7.57 -7.44
C CYS A 100 18.39 8.94 -8.03
N ARG A 101 19.52 9.09 -8.74
CA ARG A 101 19.87 10.33 -9.43
C ARG A 101 18.88 10.73 -10.53
N ALA A 102 18.21 9.74 -11.13
CA ALA A 102 17.12 9.96 -12.09
C ALA A 102 15.74 10.19 -11.43
N GLY A 103 15.68 10.24 -10.08
CA GLY A 103 14.42 10.41 -9.35
C GLY A 103 13.52 9.16 -9.30
N ALA A 104 14.04 8.00 -9.70
CA ALA A 104 13.32 6.73 -9.73
C ALA A 104 13.62 5.88 -8.48
N HIS A 105 13.39 6.44 -7.28
CA HIS A 105 13.82 5.87 -6.00
C HIS A 105 13.33 4.43 -5.75
N SER A 106 12.13 4.06 -6.19
CA SER A 106 11.63 2.68 -6.06
C SER A 106 12.36 1.66 -6.96
N LEU A 107 13.26 2.10 -7.84
CA LEU A 107 14.16 1.26 -8.63
C LEU A 107 15.59 1.25 -8.06
N CYS A 108 15.82 1.87 -6.91
CA CYS A 108 17.13 1.89 -6.26
C CYS A 108 17.67 0.47 -6.11
N ARG A 109 18.97 0.26 -6.42
CA ARG A 109 19.62 -1.06 -6.29
C ARG A 109 19.64 -1.56 -4.85
N ASN A 110 19.70 -0.63 -3.89
CA ASN A 110 19.71 -0.91 -2.45
C ASN A 110 18.36 -0.55 -1.81
N TYR A 111 17.25 -0.67 -2.57
CA TYR A 111 15.93 -0.35 -2.05
C TYR A 111 15.53 -1.30 -0.93
N ARG A 112 15.11 -0.74 0.19
CA ARG A 112 14.66 -1.48 1.37
C ARG A 112 13.32 -0.97 1.84
N MET A 113 12.61 -1.79 2.59
CA MET A 113 11.34 -1.40 3.19
C MET A 113 11.34 -1.68 4.70
N LEU A 114 10.72 -0.77 5.44
CA LEU A 114 10.40 -1.01 6.85
C LEU A 114 9.48 -2.23 6.96
N GLY A 115 9.73 -3.04 7.97
CA GLY A 115 8.95 -4.24 8.25
C GLY A 115 9.23 -5.43 7.32
N GLU A 116 9.95 -5.22 6.22
CA GLU A 116 10.35 -6.28 5.29
C GLU A 116 11.87 -6.54 5.36
N HIS A 117 12.68 -5.55 5.00
CA HIS A 117 14.13 -5.63 4.98
C HIS A 117 14.78 -5.02 6.23
N LEU A 118 14.08 -4.11 6.87
CA LEU A 118 14.49 -3.36 8.05
C LEU A 118 13.45 -3.53 9.15
N PRO A 119 13.82 -3.33 10.43
CA PRO A 119 12.86 -3.29 11.51
C PRO A 119 11.70 -2.33 11.18
N GLY A 120 10.48 -2.79 11.42
CA GLY A 120 9.24 -2.10 11.06
C GLY A 120 8.66 -1.25 12.18
N THR A 121 7.38 -0.94 12.02
CA THR A 121 6.63 0.02 12.84
C THR A 121 5.78 -0.61 13.95
N LEU A 122 5.74 -1.95 14.06
CA LEU A 122 5.03 -2.62 15.18
C LEU A 122 5.88 -2.60 16.46
N THR A 123 6.29 -1.41 16.86
CA THR A 123 7.14 -1.11 18.01
C THR A 123 6.85 0.29 18.54
N GLU A 124 7.31 0.59 19.76
CA GLU A 124 7.11 1.90 20.38
C GLU A 124 7.91 3.03 19.69
N SER A 125 9.06 2.73 19.09
CA SER A 125 9.91 3.75 18.44
C SER A 125 10.72 3.16 17.30
N VAL A 126 10.92 3.95 16.24
CA VAL A 126 11.70 3.58 15.05
C VAL A 126 12.62 4.74 14.64
N VAL A 127 13.76 4.41 14.02
CA VAL A 127 14.67 5.39 13.43
C VAL A 127 14.60 5.27 11.91
N VAL A 128 14.33 6.39 11.24
CA VAL A 128 14.23 6.46 9.78
C VAL A 128 14.94 7.71 9.25
N PRO A 129 15.41 7.71 8.00
CA PRO A 129 15.96 8.91 7.38
C PRO A 129 14.91 10.03 7.25
N GLU A 130 15.32 11.30 7.38
CA GLU A 130 14.48 12.49 7.26
C GLU A 130 13.61 12.49 6.00
N GLN A 131 14.17 12.08 4.86
CA GLN A 131 13.46 12.05 3.56
C GLN A 131 12.29 11.05 3.51
N ASN A 132 12.23 10.12 4.47
CA ASN A 132 11.15 9.13 4.60
C ASN A 132 10.01 9.61 5.49
N ILE A 133 10.00 10.88 5.87
CA ILE A 133 9.04 11.44 6.81
C ILE A 133 8.25 12.57 6.15
N ALA A 134 6.95 12.58 6.35
CA ALA A 134 6.09 13.70 6.04
C ALA A 134 5.37 14.19 7.30
N VAL A 135 5.36 15.50 7.53
CA VAL A 135 4.52 16.12 8.56
C VAL A 135 3.05 15.89 8.15
N ILE A 136 2.24 15.48 9.13
CA ILE A 136 0.80 15.27 8.90
C ILE A 136 0.16 16.63 8.59
N PRO A 137 -0.49 16.79 7.42
CA PRO A 137 -1.08 18.06 7.06
C PRO A 137 -2.26 18.40 7.99
N THR A 138 -2.46 19.70 8.20
CA THR A 138 -3.62 20.22 8.93
C THR A 138 -4.87 20.08 8.07
N LEU A 139 -5.85 19.33 8.54
CA LEU A 139 -7.15 19.13 7.88
C LEU A 139 -8.29 19.50 8.83
N VAL A 140 -9.48 19.67 8.25
CA VAL A 140 -10.74 19.81 8.98
C VAL A 140 -11.73 18.77 8.46
N PRO A 141 -12.17 17.79 9.30
CA PRO A 141 -11.64 17.49 10.65
C PRO A 141 -10.18 17.00 10.61
N PRO A 142 -9.44 17.14 11.72
CA PRO A 142 -8.05 16.69 11.81
C PRO A 142 -7.89 15.19 11.50
N LEU A 143 -6.72 14.82 10.97
CA LEU A 143 -6.37 13.42 10.76
C LEU A 143 -6.00 12.77 12.09
N GLY A 144 -6.66 11.66 12.40
CA GLY A 144 -6.29 10.81 13.53
C GLY A 144 -5.02 9.99 13.24
N TRP A 145 -4.39 9.45 14.29
CA TRP A 145 -3.20 8.61 14.14
C TRP A 145 -3.46 7.38 13.26
N ALA A 146 -4.63 6.76 13.42
CA ALA A 146 -5.02 5.60 12.62
C ALA A 146 -5.10 5.93 11.12
N GLU A 147 -5.68 7.07 10.75
CA GLU A 147 -5.75 7.50 9.34
C GLU A 147 -4.35 7.86 8.82
N ALA A 148 -3.54 8.56 9.61
CA ALA A 148 -2.18 8.91 9.20
C ALA A 148 -1.32 7.67 8.94
N ALA A 149 -1.38 6.66 9.81
CA ALA A 149 -0.70 5.37 9.62
C ALA A 149 -1.26 4.59 8.41
N ALA A 150 -2.54 4.72 8.10
CA ALA A 150 -3.21 3.99 7.02
C ALA A 150 -2.90 4.53 5.61
N PHE A 151 -2.15 5.64 5.48
CA PHE A 151 -2.07 6.42 4.24
C PHE A 151 -0.94 6.01 3.30
N SER A 152 0.29 5.90 3.79
CA SER A 152 1.50 6.03 2.95
C SER A 152 1.65 4.93 1.91
N LEU A 153 1.82 3.67 2.31
CA LEU A 153 2.15 2.56 1.40
C LEU A 153 1.09 2.39 0.31
N VAL A 154 -0.16 2.25 0.70
CA VAL A 154 -1.24 1.91 -0.22
C VAL A 154 -1.56 3.05 -1.18
N THR A 155 -1.50 4.30 -0.70
CA THR A 155 -1.78 5.47 -1.54
C THR A 155 -0.65 5.73 -2.53
N LEU A 156 0.61 5.61 -2.07
CA LEU A 156 1.78 5.76 -2.94
C LEU A 156 1.83 4.69 -4.02
N THR A 157 1.58 3.43 -3.64
CA THR A 157 1.51 2.30 -4.59
C THR A 157 0.42 2.51 -5.63
N ALA A 158 -0.80 2.84 -5.20
CA ALA A 158 -1.91 3.08 -6.12
C ALA A 158 -1.69 4.31 -7.02
N TRP A 159 -1.08 5.38 -6.47
CA TRP A 159 -0.72 6.55 -7.25
C TRP A 159 0.25 6.20 -8.38
N ARG A 160 1.35 5.50 -8.04
CA ARG A 160 2.31 5.07 -9.04
C ARG A 160 1.69 4.15 -10.09
N MET A 161 0.86 3.20 -9.67
CA MET A 161 0.16 2.30 -10.61
C MET A 161 -0.67 3.07 -11.63
N LEU A 162 -1.51 3.99 -11.17
CA LEU A 162 -2.50 4.66 -12.00
C LEU A 162 -1.96 5.88 -12.74
N VAL A 163 -1.16 6.71 -12.04
CA VAL A 163 -0.70 8.00 -12.59
C VAL A 163 0.59 7.84 -13.38
N THR A 164 1.59 7.18 -12.81
CA THR A 164 2.93 7.07 -13.42
C THR A 164 3.01 5.91 -14.40
N ARG A 165 2.53 4.71 -14.00
CA ARG A 165 2.69 3.51 -14.83
C ARG A 165 1.59 3.36 -15.87
N ALA A 166 0.33 3.33 -15.47
CA ALA A 166 -0.78 3.16 -16.39
C ALA A 166 -1.22 4.48 -17.06
N GLN A 167 -0.83 5.65 -16.52
CA GLN A 167 -1.17 6.97 -17.06
C GLN A 167 -2.66 7.10 -17.38
N VAL A 168 -3.50 6.83 -16.39
CA VAL A 168 -4.96 6.88 -16.51
C VAL A 168 -5.42 8.27 -16.97
N ARG A 169 -6.29 8.30 -17.97
CA ARG A 169 -6.84 9.51 -18.59
C ARG A 169 -8.32 9.66 -18.25
N VAL A 170 -8.81 10.89 -18.37
CA VAL A 170 -10.23 11.20 -18.22
C VAL A 170 -11.07 10.38 -19.21
N GLY A 171 -12.17 9.79 -18.74
CA GLY A 171 -13.11 9.00 -19.53
C GLY A 171 -12.67 7.56 -19.79
N GLU A 172 -11.43 7.14 -19.44
CA GLU A 172 -11.03 5.74 -19.56
C GLU A 172 -11.80 4.85 -18.58
N THR A 173 -12.08 3.62 -19.00
CA THR A 173 -12.66 2.59 -18.13
C THR A 173 -11.58 1.86 -17.38
N VAL A 174 -11.62 1.94 -16.05
CA VAL A 174 -10.67 1.27 -15.15
C VAL A 174 -11.37 0.15 -14.38
N LEU A 175 -10.91 -1.08 -14.55
CA LEU A 175 -11.31 -2.23 -13.74
C LEU A 175 -10.36 -2.40 -12.57
N ILE A 176 -10.88 -2.46 -11.33
CA ILE A 176 -10.11 -2.67 -10.10
C ILE A 176 -10.56 -3.96 -9.44
N TRP A 177 -9.65 -4.91 -9.28
CA TRP A 177 -9.91 -6.17 -8.61
C TRP A 177 -9.85 -6.07 -7.09
N GLY A 178 -10.71 -6.87 -6.42
CA GLY A 178 -10.61 -7.11 -4.98
C GLY A 178 -10.86 -5.86 -4.14
N ILE A 179 -11.95 -5.12 -4.42
CA ILE A 179 -12.29 -3.93 -3.63
C ILE A 179 -12.52 -4.31 -2.15
N GLY A 180 -11.82 -3.63 -1.26
CA GLY A 180 -11.79 -3.90 0.17
C GLY A 180 -10.38 -3.83 0.74
N GLY A 181 -9.36 -4.13 -0.06
CA GLY A 181 -7.97 -3.91 0.31
C GLY A 181 -7.54 -2.43 0.24
N GLY A 182 -6.49 -2.07 0.95
CA GLY A 182 -6.01 -0.68 1.00
C GLY A 182 -5.61 -0.13 -0.37
N VAL A 183 -4.87 -0.91 -1.17
CA VAL A 183 -4.44 -0.48 -2.53
C VAL A 183 -5.64 -0.29 -3.45
N SER A 184 -6.60 -1.22 -3.46
CA SER A 184 -7.78 -1.12 -4.33
C SER A 184 -8.69 0.06 -3.98
N LEU A 185 -8.84 0.39 -2.68
CA LEU A 185 -9.60 1.56 -2.24
C LEU A 185 -8.86 2.87 -2.53
N ALA A 186 -7.55 2.92 -2.38
CA ALA A 186 -6.73 4.05 -2.80
C ALA A 186 -6.80 4.23 -4.33
N ALA A 187 -6.73 3.13 -5.09
CA ALA A 187 -6.86 3.14 -6.55
C ALA A 187 -8.22 3.68 -7.00
N LEU A 188 -9.32 3.28 -6.33
CA LEU A 188 -10.66 3.82 -6.59
C LEU A 188 -10.67 5.35 -6.46
N ARG A 189 -10.16 5.89 -5.34
CA ARG A 189 -10.13 7.34 -5.11
C ARG A 189 -9.26 8.08 -6.13
N ILE A 190 -8.08 7.55 -6.44
CA ILE A 190 -7.15 8.16 -7.41
C ILE A 190 -7.74 8.11 -8.82
N ALA A 191 -8.29 6.98 -9.25
CA ALA A 191 -8.91 6.86 -10.56
C ALA A 191 -10.13 7.78 -10.71
N LYS A 192 -10.94 7.94 -9.65
CA LYS A 192 -12.03 8.91 -9.61
C LYS A 192 -11.51 10.35 -9.75
N LEU A 193 -10.46 10.70 -9.04
CA LEU A 193 -9.78 12.00 -9.13
C LEU A 193 -9.24 12.26 -10.54
N ARG A 194 -8.86 11.19 -11.27
CA ARG A 194 -8.41 11.27 -12.66
C ARG A 194 -9.56 11.32 -13.68
N GLY A 195 -10.83 11.29 -13.23
CA GLY A 195 -12.00 11.34 -14.09
C GLY A 195 -12.25 10.05 -14.89
N ALA A 196 -11.84 8.91 -14.38
CA ALA A 196 -12.08 7.61 -15.01
C ALA A 196 -13.47 7.06 -14.70
N ASN A 197 -13.99 6.18 -15.56
CA ASN A 197 -15.16 5.34 -15.31
C ASN A 197 -14.74 4.08 -14.57
N LEU A 198 -15.31 3.81 -13.38
CA LEU A 198 -14.80 2.81 -12.46
C LEU A 198 -15.68 1.58 -12.37
N ILE A 199 -15.11 0.43 -12.71
CA ILE A 199 -15.67 -0.89 -12.45
C ILE A 199 -14.83 -1.54 -11.35
N VAL A 200 -15.47 -1.94 -10.26
CA VAL A 200 -14.77 -2.60 -9.14
C VAL A 200 -15.36 -3.96 -8.84
N THR A 201 -14.54 -4.89 -8.34
CA THR A 201 -15.00 -6.25 -8.05
C THR A 201 -14.77 -6.67 -6.60
N SER A 202 -15.65 -7.50 -6.07
CA SER A 202 -15.49 -8.23 -4.80
C SER A 202 -16.33 -9.49 -4.83
N SER A 203 -16.05 -10.47 -3.96
CA SER A 203 -16.97 -11.57 -3.66
C SER A 203 -18.00 -11.20 -2.58
N SER A 204 -17.84 -10.04 -1.92
CA SER A 204 -18.71 -9.57 -0.85
C SER A 204 -19.61 -8.44 -1.32
N ASP A 205 -20.91 -8.65 -1.30
CA ASP A 205 -21.91 -7.62 -1.68
C ASP A 205 -21.85 -6.41 -0.74
N ALA A 206 -21.56 -6.62 0.55
CA ALA A 206 -21.39 -5.53 1.50
C ALA A 206 -20.23 -4.60 1.11
N LYS A 207 -19.10 -5.18 0.66
CA LYS A 207 -17.95 -4.39 0.15
C LYS A 207 -18.29 -3.68 -1.16
N LEU A 208 -19.05 -4.31 -2.05
CA LEU A 208 -19.53 -3.72 -3.29
C LEU A 208 -20.45 -2.52 -3.03
N GLN A 209 -21.39 -2.65 -2.10
CA GLN A 209 -22.26 -1.53 -1.68
C GLN A 209 -21.45 -0.38 -1.08
N ALA A 210 -20.45 -0.68 -0.26
CA ALA A 210 -19.56 0.35 0.28
C ALA A 210 -18.76 1.04 -0.82
N ALA A 211 -18.22 0.28 -1.78
CA ALA A 211 -17.49 0.85 -2.93
C ALA A 211 -18.37 1.76 -3.79
N LYS A 212 -19.67 1.42 -3.96
CA LYS A 212 -20.64 2.27 -4.64
C LYS A 212 -20.80 3.62 -3.94
N ARG A 213 -20.91 3.62 -2.61
CA ARG A 213 -20.97 4.88 -1.80
C ARG A 213 -19.67 5.68 -1.89
N LEU A 214 -18.53 5.03 -2.11
CA LEU A 214 -17.22 5.66 -2.28
C LEU A 214 -16.98 6.18 -3.71
N GLY A 215 -17.94 5.99 -4.63
CA GLY A 215 -17.90 6.56 -5.97
C GLY A 215 -17.53 5.59 -7.10
N ALA A 216 -17.58 4.27 -6.86
CA ALA A 216 -17.52 3.30 -7.96
C ALA A 216 -18.77 3.45 -8.87
N ASP A 217 -18.56 3.51 -10.18
CA ASP A 217 -19.67 3.66 -11.13
C ASP A 217 -20.41 2.34 -11.32
N VAL A 218 -19.67 1.22 -11.40
CA VAL A 218 -20.19 -0.14 -11.49
C VAL A 218 -19.51 -1.05 -10.48
N THR A 219 -20.27 -1.94 -9.88
CA THR A 219 -19.79 -2.96 -8.94
C THR A 219 -20.18 -4.35 -9.44
N LEU A 220 -19.24 -5.29 -9.48
CA LEU A 220 -19.44 -6.66 -9.98
C LEU A 220 -19.02 -7.68 -8.93
N ASN A 221 -19.84 -8.70 -8.70
CA ASN A 221 -19.52 -9.79 -7.79
C ASN A 221 -18.78 -10.91 -8.53
N HIS A 222 -17.46 -11.00 -8.34
CA HIS A 222 -16.64 -12.01 -9.02
C HIS A 222 -16.83 -13.45 -8.47
N GLY A 223 -17.57 -13.63 -7.39
CA GLY A 223 -17.99 -14.96 -6.90
C GLY A 223 -19.15 -15.54 -7.72
N THR A 224 -19.93 -14.70 -8.39
CA THR A 224 -21.16 -15.10 -9.11
C THR A 224 -21.18 -14.67 -10.58
N GLN A 225 -20.31 -13.75 -11.01
CA GLN A 225 -20.30 -13.18 -12.35
C GLN A 225 -18.96 -13.45 -13.07
N LYS A 226 -19.01 -13.59 -14.38
CA LYS A 226 -17.83 -13.63 -15.26
C LYS A 226 -17.40 -12.22 -15.61
N ILE A 227 -16.43 -11.69 -14.90
CA ILE A 227 -16.04 -10.28 -14.91
C ILE A 227 -15.67 -9.78 -16.31
N SER A 228 -14.93 -10.57 -17.10
CA SER A 228 -14.54 -10.18 -18.46
C SER A 228 -15.77 -10.02 -19.39
N GLN A 229 -16.80 -10.85 -19.21
CA GLN A 229 -18.03 -10.76 -19.99
C GLN A 229 -18.84 -9.51 -19.60
N GLU A 230 -18.98 -9.26 -18.29
CA GLU A 230 -19.66 -8.08 -17.78
C GLU A 230 -18.98 -6.78 -18.24
N VAL A 231 -17.65 -6.70 -18.11
CA VAL A 231 -16.87 -5.54 -18.59
C VAL A 231 -17.10 -5.30 -20.08
N ARG A 232 -17.11 -6.37 -20.89
CA ARG A 232 -17.38 -6.22 -22.33
C ARG A 232 -18.81 -5.81 -22.63
N ALA A 233 -19.79 -6.32 -21.88
CA ALA A 233 -21.19 -5.88 -22.02
C ALA A 233 -21.33 -4.38 -21.71
N LEU A 234 -20.75 -3.92 -20.60
CA LEU A 234 -20.78 -2.54 -20.15
C LEU A 234 -20.03 -1.55 -21.06
N THR A 235 -19.08 -2.06 -21.86
CA THR A 235 -18.24 -1.24 -22.74
C THR A 235 -18.51 -1.44 -24.23
N ASN A 236 -19.69 -1.92 -24.60
CA ASN A 236 -20.04 -2.23 -26.00
C ASN A 236 -18.97 -3.12 -26.67
N LYS A 237 -18.55 -4.18 -26.01
CA LYS A 237 -17.51 -5.15 -26.40
C LYS A 237 -16.09 -4.58 -26.50
N ARG A 238 -15.84 -3.31 -26.17
CA ARG A 238 -14.52 -2.68 -26.25
C ARG A 238 -13.55 -3.25 -25.20
N GLY A 239 -14.01 -3.49 -23.99
CA GLY A 239 -13.19 -3.88 -22.84
C GLY A 239 -12.68 -2.67 -22.03
N ALA A 240 -11.99 -2.93 -20.92
CA ALA A 240 -11.39 -1.92 -20.05
C ALA A 240 -10.11 -1.33 -20.67
N ASP A 241 -9.88 -0.05 -20.49
CA ASP A 241 -8.64 0.62 -20.91
C ASP A 241 -7.49 0.30 -19.95
N VAL A 242 -7.82 0.18 -18.64
CA VAL A 242 -6.85 -0.16 -17.60
C VAL A 242 -7.45 -1.23 -16.68
N VAL A 243 -6.62 -2.21 -16.32
CA VAL A 243 -6.93 -3.19 -15.27
C VAL A 243 -5.90 -3.05 -14.16
N VAL A 244 -6.37 -2.83 -12.95
CA VAL A 244 -5.59 -2.81 -11.72
C VAL A 244 -5.73 -4.16 -11.03
N ASP A 245 -4.66 -4.95 -11.03
CA ASP A 245 -4.65 -6.30 -10.49
C ASP A 245 -3.49 -6.48 -9.51
N SER A 246 -3.80 -6.63 -8.24
CA SER A 246 -2.87 -7.00 -7.17
C SER A 246 -3.15 -8.40 -6.61
N VAL A 247 -4.11 -9.12 -7.22
CA VAL A 247 -4.56 -10.44 -6.78
C VAL A 247 -3.70 -11.54 -7.40
N GLY A 248 -3.41 -11.46 -8.69
CA GLY A 248 -2.49 -12.36 -9.38
C GLY A 248 -3.17 -13.60 -9.96
N GLU A 249 -2.69 -14.78 -9.61
CA GLU A 249 -3.06 -16.05 -10.28
C GLU A 249 -4.58 -16.23 -10.46
N ALA A 250 -5.37 -15.99 -9.41
CA ALA A 250 -6.81 -16.22 -9.46
C ALA A 250 -7.59 -15.27 -10.40
N THR A 251 -7.03 -14.10 -10.74
CA THR A 251 -7.71 -13.08 -11.54
C THR A 251 -7.07 -12.80 -12.88
N TRP A 252 -5.86 -13.32 -13.11
CA TRP A 252 -5.02 -12.96 -14.24
C TRP A 252 -5.69 -13.19 -15.61
N ASP A 253 -6.27 -14.36 -15.81
CA ASP A 253 -6.95 -14.71 -17.07
C ASP A 253 -8.15 -13.80 -17.35
N GLU A 254 -8.98 -13.54 -16.33
CA GLU A 254 -10.14 -12.66 -16.43
C GLU A 254 -9.69 -11.21 -16.65
N SER A 255 -8.61 -10.77 -16.01
CA SER A 255 -7.98 -9.46 -16.22
C SER A 255 -7.59 -9.25 -17.68
N LEU A 256 -6.87 -10.22 -18.27
CA LEU A 256 -6.47 -10.17 -19.69
C LEU A 256 -7.68 -10.23 -20.64
N ARG A 257 -8.71 -11.02 -20.32
CA ARG A 257 -9.95 -11.10 -21.12
C ARG A 257 -10.77 -9.82 -21.04
N ALA A 258 -10.72 -9.10 -19.93
CA ALA A 258 -11.40 -7.84 -19.72
C ALA A 258 -10.77 -6.67 -20.47
N LEU A 259 -9.44 -6.74 -20.76
CA LEU A 259 -8.72 -5.67 -21.45
C LEU A 259 -9.24 -5.40 -22.86
N GLY A 260 -9.38 -4.13 -23.19
CA GLY A 260 -9.58 -3.65 -24.54
C GLY A 260 -8.31 -3.68 -25.39
N ARG A 261 -8.41 -3.36 -26.69
CA ARG A 261 -7.24 -3.13 -27.57
C ARG A 261 -6.44 -1.92 -27.08
N GLY A 262 -5.11 -2.04 -27.05
CA GLY A 262 -4.22 -1.01 -26.48
C GLY A 262 -4.33 -0.87 -24.97
N GLY A 263 -5.03 -1.79 -24.29
CA GLY A 263 -5.25 -1.76 -22.85
C GLY A 263 -3.98 -2.02 -22.04
N ARG A 264 -3.99 -1.57 -20.79
CA ARG A 264 -2.87 -1.66 -19.85
C ARG A 264 -3.30 -2.43 -18.62
N LEU A 265 -2.60 -3.52 -18.30
CA LEU A 265 -2.71 -4.21 -17.02
C LEU A 265 -1.57 -3.72 -16.13
N VAL A 266 -1.88 -3.21 -14.95
CA VAL A 266 -0.87 -2.79 -13.97
C VAL A 266 -1.00 -3.61 -12.69
N SER A 267 0.13 -4.19 -12.24
CA SER A 267 0.19 -5.03 -11.04
C SER A 267 1.29 -4.57 -10.08
N CYS A 268 0.98 -4.64 -8.78
CA CYS A 268 1.93 -4.39 -7.69
C CYS A 268 2.05 -5.58 -6.73
N GLY A 269 1.45 -6.71 -7.05
CA GLY A 269 1.45 -7.89 -6.17
C GLY A 269 0.71 -9.08 -6.77
N GLY A 270 0.75 -10.20 -6.07
CA GLY A 270 0.08 -11.45 -6.45
C GLY A 270 -0.37 -12.20 -5.20
N THR A 271 -1.42 -11.71 -4.52
CA THR A 271 -1.85 -12.23 -3.21
C THR A 271 -2.37 -13.66 -3.26
N THR A 272 -2.82 -14.14 -4.43
CA THR A 272 -3.28 -15.52 -4.63
C THR A 272 -2.26 -16.43 -5.32
N GLY A 273 -1.14 -15.88 -5.74
CA GLY A 273 -0.04 -16.59 -6.39
C GLY A 273 0.73 -15.67 -7.34
N PRO A 274 2.08 -15.77 -7.35
CA PRO A 274 2.92 -14.90 -8.17
C PRO A 274 3.17 -15.41 -9.57
N LYS A 275 2.85 -16.69 -9.87
CA LYS A 275 3.16 -17.32 -11.14
C LYS A 275 1.94 -17.29 -12.06
N VAL A 276 2.06 -16.59 -13.17
CA VAL A 276 0.99 -16.42 -14.15
C VAL A 276 1.51 -16.72 -15.57
N GLY A 277 0.64 -17.19 -16.44
CA GLY A 277 0.94 -17.43 -17.85
C GLY A 277 -0.04 -16.73 -18.76
N PHE A 278 0.35 -16.46 -20.02
CA PHE A 278 -0.55 -15.90 -21.01
C PHE A 278 -0.09 -16.20 -22.46
N ASP A 279 -1.03 -16.09 -23.40
CA ASP A 279 -0.77 -16.27 -24.83
C ASP A 279 -0.17 -14.99 -25.43
N LEU A 280 1.09 -15.06 -25.86
CA LEU A 280 1.81 -13.94 -26.50
C LEU A 280 1.11 -13.41 -27.76
N ARG A 281 0.37 -14.27 -28.49
CA ARG A 281 -0.38 -13.85 -29.69
C ARG A 281 -1.43 -12.79 -29.31
N ARG A 282 -2.08 -12.93 -28.18
CA ARG A 282 -3.04 -11.94 -27.68
C ARG A 282 -2.34 -10.64 -27.28
N LEU A 283 -1.17 -10.73 -26.63
CA LEU A 283 -0.39 -9.55 -26.23
C LEU A 283 -0.09 -8.66 -27.44
N PHE A 284 0.54 -9.21 -28.50
CA PHE A 284 0.92 -8.39 -29.65
C PHE A 284 -0.28 -8.04 -30.55
N TRP A 285 -1.27 -8.93 -30.71
CA TRP A 285 -2.42 -8.68 -31.57
C TRP A 285 -3.34 -7.56 -31.05
N TYR A 286 -3.50 -7.53 -29.71
CA TYR A 286 -4.28 -6.47 -29.05
C TYR A 286 -3.40 -5.29 -28.60
N GLN A 287 -2.09 -5.36 -28.78
CA GLN A 287 -1.13 -4.33 -28.36
C GLN A 287 -1.26 -3.98 -26.88
N TRP A 288 -1.38 -4.98 -26.02
CA TRP A 288 -1.48 -4.79 -24.59
C TRP A 288 -0.15 -4.39 -23.96
N SER A 289 -0.22 -3.62 -22.88
CA SER A 289 0.92 -3.35 -21.99
C SER A 289 0.70 -4.02 -20.65
N ILE A 290 1.66 -4.84 -20.22
CA ILE A 290 1.69 -5.42 -18.86
C ILE A 290 2.74 -4.68 -18.07
N LEU A 291 2.32 -4.01 -16.99
CA LEU A 291 3.11 -3.03 -16.26
C LEU A 291 3.31 -3.48 -14.80
N GLY A 292 4.56 -3.73 -14.39
CA GLY A 292 4.92 -3.89 -13.00
C GLY A 292 5.00 -2.53 -12.29
N SER A 293 4.66 -2.49 -11.01
CA SER A 293 4.73 -1.30 -10.17
C SER A 293 5.12 -1.67 -8.74
N THR A 294 6.01 -0.91 -8.13
CA THR A 294 6.40 -1.06 -6.72
C THR A 294 6.50 0.32 -6.08
N MET A 295 5.77 0.50 -4.97
CA MET A 295 5.80 1.71 -4.18
C MET A 295 5.71 2.99 -5.02
N GLY A 296 6.60 3.95 -4.80
CA GLY A 296 6.73 5.18 -5.57
C GLY A 296 8.03 5.91 -5.27
N ASN A 297 8.20 7.09 -5.86
CA ASN A 297 9.33 7.97 -5.60
C ASN A 297 8.95 9.14 -4.68
N ASP A 298 9.92 9.95 -4.28
CA ASP A 298 9.71 11.07 -3.36
C ASP A 298 8.79 12.16 -3.94
N ALA A 299 8.85 12.40 -5.26
CA ALA A 299 7.96 13.39 -5.89
C ALA A 299 6.50 12.93 -5.84
N GLU A 300 6.27 11.64 -6.11
CA GLU A 300 4.95 11.02 -5.97
C GLU A 300 4.47 11.04 -4.52
N TYR A 301 5.37 10.78 -3.54
CA TYR A 301 5.02 10.83 -2.11
C TYR A 301 4.63 12.25 -1.69
N ARG A 302 5.41 13.26 -2.06
CA ARG A 302 5.05 14.67 -1.79
C ARG A 302 3.72 15.06 -2.42
N GLU A 303 3.44 14.60 -3.64
CA GLU A 303 2.17 14.90 -4.32
C GLU A 303 0.97 14.27 -3.61
N ILE A 304 1.05 12.99 -3.19
CA ILE A 304 -0.06 12.38 -2.45
C ILE A 304 -0.27 13.04 -1.08
N VAL A 305 0.79 13.45 -0.39
CA VAL A 305 0.70 14.20 0.88
C VAL A 305 0.03 15.56 0.66
N ARG A 306 0.38 16.28 -0.41
CA ARG A 306 -0.27 17.54 -0.79
C ARG A 306 -1.77 17.33 -1.04
N ARG A 307 -2.14 16.25 -1.74
CA ARG A 307 -3.55 15.89 -2.00
C ARG A 307 -4.29 15.45 -0.75
N LEU A 308 -3.61 14.79 0.17
CA LEU A 308 -4.15 14.52 1.50
C LEU A 308 -4.48 15.84 2.19
N GLY A 309 -3.54 16.81 2.20
CA GLY A 309 -3.76 18.15 2.76
C GLY A 309 -4.91 18.93 2.12
N ALA A 310 -5.21 18.67 0.85
CA ALA A 310 -6.37 19.20 0.15
C ALA A 310 -7.69 18.43 0.43
N GLY A 311 -7.63 17.34 1.23
CA GLY A 311 -8.80 16.51 1.53
C GLY A 311 -9.20 15.53 0.41
N GLU A 312 -8.43 15.45 -0.68
CA GLU A 312 -8.77 14.67 -1.88
C GLU A 312 -8.50 13.16 -1.71
N LEU A 313 -7.47 12.79 -0.94
CA LEU A 313 -7.00 11.41 -0.78
C LEU A 313 -7.01 10.97 0.70
N ARG A 314 -8.17 11.02 1.36
CA ARG A 314 -8.29 10.53 2.74
C ARG A 314 -8.34 9.01 2.78
N PRO A 315 -7.52 8.30 3.60
CA PRO A 315 -7.52 6.85 3.69
C PRO A 315 -8.79 6.32 4.36
N ILE A 316 -9.07 5.03 4.15
CA ILE A 316 -10.17 4.33 4.79
C ILE A 316 -9.60 3.37 5.82
N VAL A 317 -9.98 3.57 7.08
CA VAL A 317 -9.65 2.68 8.20
C VAL A 317 -10.81 1.74 8.42
N ASP A 318 -10.53 0.44 8.44
CA ASP A 318 -11.51 -0.61 8.73
C ASP A 318 -11.72 -0.76 10.24
N ARG A 319 -10.64 -1.04 10.95
CA ARG A 319 -10.66 -1.25 12.40
C ARG A 319 -9.33 -0.88 13.04
N VAL A 320 -9.40 -0.36 14.25
CA VAL A 320 -8.24 -0.10 15.12
C VAL A 320 -8.21 -1.15 16.22
N PHE A 321 -7.05 -1.79 16.41
CA PHE A 321 -6.79 -2.77 17.47
C PHE A 321 -5.81 -2.18 18.48
N PRO A 322 -5.96 -2.50 19.78
CA PRO A 322 -4.94 -2.18 20.78
C PRO A 322 -3.60 -2.85 20.45
N PHE A 323 -2.49 -2.27 20.90
CA PHE A 323 -1.15 -2.84 20.67
C PHE A 323 -1.03 -4.28 21.17
N ALA A 324 -1.62 -4.59 22.32
CA ALA A 324 -1.62 -5.96 22.87
C ALA A 324 -2.33 -6.98 21.97
N ASP A 325 -3.24 -6.54 21.13
CA ASP A 325 -4.11 -7.41 20.32
C ASP A 325 -3.68 -7.47 18.83
N ALA A 326 -2.43 -7.12 18.51
CA ALA A 326 -1.97 -7.07 17.11
C ALA A 326 -2.13 -8.43 16.39
N ARG A 327 -2.01 -9.57 17.08
CA ARG A 327 -2.28 -10.89 16.49
C ARG A 327 -3.69 -10.96 15.89
N ALA A 328 -4.72 -10.49 16.60
CA ALA A 328 -6.09 -10.44 16.10
C ALA A 328 -6.25 -9.52 14.88
N ALA A 329 -5.44 -8.45 14.79
CA ALA A 329 -5.38 -7.59 13.61
C ALA A 329 -4.80 -8.34 12.39
N PHE A 330 -3.72 -9.10 12.56
CA PHE A 330 -3.16 -9.97 11.51
C PHE A 330 -4.17 -11.03 11.05
N GLU A 331 -4.85 -11.69 11.97
CA GLU A 331 -5.87 -12.69 11.66
C GLU A 331 -7.04 -12.10 10.85
N ARG A 332 -7.51 -10.89 11.22
CA ARG A 332 -8.54 -10.18 10.45
C ARG A 332 -8.09 -9.90 9.02
N LEU A 333 -6.85 -9.45 8.86
CA LEU A 333 -6.27 -9.20 7.55
C LEU A 333 -6.14 -10.49 6.74
N ALA A 334 -5.66 -11.58 7.36
CA ALA A 334 -5.48 -12.88 6.72
C ALA A 334 -6.81 -13.48 6.23
N ARG A 335 -7.91 -13.28 6.99
CA ARG A 335 -9.26 -13.71 6.57
C ARG A 335 -9.88 -12.83 5.47
N GLY A 336 -9.23 -11.72 5.08
CA GLY A 336 -9.75 -10.82 4.05
C GLY A 336 -11.06 -10.11 4.42
N GLU A 337 -11.37 -9.96 5.71
CA GLU A 337 -12.64 -9.39 6.21
C GLU A 337 -12.70 -7.87 6.11
N GLN A 338 -11.55 -7.20 6.03
CA GLN A 338 -11.43 -5.75 6.11
C GLN A 338 -12.04 -5.02 4.91
N LEU A 339 -12.53 -3.81 5.17
CA LEU A 339 -12.81 -2.79 4.16
C LEU A 339 -11.96 -1.56 4.46
N GLY A 340 -10.76 -1.53 3.93
CA GLY A 340 -9.75 -0.51 4.23
C GLY A 340 -8.55 -1.06 4.96
N LYS A 341 -7.90 -0.21 5.76
CA LYS A 341 -6.69 -0.56 6.51
C LYS A 341 -7.02 -1.05 7.91
N VAL A 342 -6.41 -2.15 8.29
CA VAL A 342 -6.37 -2.63 9.68
C VAL A 342 -5.24 -1.92 10.38
N VAL A 343 -5.55 -1.24 11.48
CA VAL A 343 -4.62 -0.38 12.22
C VAL A 343 -4.41 -0.92 13.63
N ILE A 344 -3.21 -0.76 14.14
CA ILE A 344 -2.81 -1.09 15.49
C ILE A 344 -2.41 0.21 16.19
N GLN A 345 -3.09 0.55 17.28
CA GLN A 345 -2.77 1.68 18.15
C GLN A 345 -1.65 1.28 19.09
N VAL A 346 -0.47 1.88 18.93
CA VAL A 346 0.73 1.56 19.71
C VAL A 346 0.74 2.35 21.01
N ALA A 347 0.38 3.62 20.94
CA ALA A 347 0.24 4.53 22.09
C ALA A 347 -0.82 5.62 21.82
N ASP A 348 -1.23 6.33 22.87
CA ASP A 348 -2.19 7.44 22.80
C ASP A 348 -1.60 8.73 22.21
#